data_750774e9f21656a9d2df710d3ee7ce1b
#
_entry.id   750774e9f21656a9d2df710d3ee7ce1b
#
_cell.length_a   1.000
_cell.length_b   1.000
_cell.length_c   1.000
_cell.angle_alpha   90.00
_cell.angle_beta   90.00
_cell.angle_gamma   90.00
#
_symmetry.space_group_name_H-M   'P 1'
#
loop_
_entity.id
_entity.type
_entity.pdbx_description
1 polymer ?
#
loop_
_entity_poly.entity_id
_entity_poly.type
_entity_poly.pdbx_seq_one_letter_code
_entity_poly.pdbx_strand_id
1 'polypeptide(L)'
;MGRNDDGWRLDEGELLAPGLSALRRLGGGAAYEAWLCFDEVTWSPVVVKVLRPSQVEDESSRRGLRREVLALATVNHPVVVRGLRDGQDGDRPHVVLEHIDGPRLSSLIRRYGRLQEQQYLPLAIDVAAALHYFRHIGWTHLDIKPSNVIMGAPARLIDLSVARPEEDARRLRHPIGTDAYMAPEQCDPGASHEHGGPVPSFASDVWGLGATLFHAVAGRRPFEHGDPDARDVRLRFPQLVDAPVALPDDVPPAVAEVIAACLRVDPDARPLPHEVAEALEPVLAGLPRGSLAAFNPRG
;
A
#
# COMPACT_ATOMS: atom_id res chain seq x y z
N MET A 1 -19.56 5.63 22.52
CA MET A 1 -20.37 6.46 21.62
C MET A 1 -20.40 5.73 20.27
N GLY A 2 -21.55 5.16 19.86
CA GLY A 2 -21.61 4.28 18.69
C GLY A 2 -21.19 5.02 17.43
N ARG A 3 -20.24 4.44 16.67
CA ARG A 3 -20.01 4.86 15.29
C ARG A 3 -21.32 4.69 14.55
N ASN A 4 -21.98 5.79 14.17
CA ASN A 4 -23.03 5.76 13.17
C ASN A 4 -22.44 5.05 11.97
N ASP A 5 -22.94 3.86 11.64
CA ASP A 5 -22.51 3.09 10.48
C ASP A 5 -23.13 3.77 9.24
N ASP A 6 -22.46 4.84 8.80
CA ASP A 6 -22.79 5.57 7.57
C ASP A 6 -22.27 4.76 6.38
N GLY A 7 -22.88 3.61 6.13
CA GLY A 7 -22.55 2.70 5.06
C GLY A 7 -23.77 2.34 4.22
N TRP A 8 -23.52 1.94 2.97
CA TRP A 8 -24.54 1.30 2.14
C TRP A 8 -24.93 -0.04 2.78
N ARG A 9 -26.19 -0.16 3.17
CA ARG A 9 -26.74 -1.39 3.76
C ARG A 9 -27.26 -2.27 2.64
N LEU A 10 -26.33 -2.97 1.95
CA LEU A 10 -26.67 -3.86 0.85
C LEU A 10 -26.73 -5.30 1.38
N ASP A 11 -27.80 -5.98 1.05
CA ASP A 11 -27.93 -7.42 1.24
C ASP A 11 -27.18 -8.18 0.11
N GLU A 12 -26.83 -9.45 0.36
CA GLU A 12 -26.22 -10.30 -0.65
C GLU A 12 -27.15 -10.47 -1.86
N GLY A 13 -26.64 -10.22 -3.06
CA GLY A 13 -27.37 -10.21 -4.32
C GLY A 13 -28.00 -8.87 -4.68
N GLU A 14 -28.04 -7.88 -3.77
CA GLU A 14 -28.55 -6.55 -4.10
C GLU A 14 -27.58 -5.81 -5.06
N LEU A 15 -28.14 -5.06 -5.99
CA LEU A 15 -27.33 -4.30 -6.95
C LEU A 15 -26.68 -3.09 -6.25
N LEU A 16 -25.35 -3.04 -6.25
CA LEU A 16 -24.59 -1.86 -5.87
C LEU A 16 -24.64 -0.81 -7.01
N ALA A 17 -24.51 -1.26 -8.23
CA ALA A 17 -24.64 -0.50 -9.46
C ALA A 17 -25.10 -1.44 -10.60
N PRO A 18 -25.50 -0.94 -11.78
CA PRO A 18 -25.89 -1.80 -12.90
C PRO A 18 -24.85 -2.86 -13.22
N GLY A 19 -25.25 -4.13 -13.18
CA GLY A 19 -24.40 -5.29 -13.44
C GLY A 19 -23.39 -5.62 -12.33
N LEU A 20 -23.54 -5.03 -11.13
CA LEU A 20 -22.67 -5.27 -9.96
C LEU A 20 -23.53 -5.70 -8.77
N SER A 21 -23.61 -6.99 -8.50
CA SER A 21 -24.33 -7.56 -7.36
C SER A 21 -23.41 -7.67 -6.13
N ALA A 22 -23.83 -7.10 -5.01
CA ALA A 22 -23.09 -7.18 -3.75
C ALA A 22 -23.02 -8.61 -3.23
N LEU A 23 -21.84 -9.10 -2.88
CA LEU A 23 -21.67 -10.39 -2.22
C LEU A 23 -21.39 -10.20 -0.72
N ARG A 24 -20.42 -9.35 -0.39
CA ARG A 24 -20.11 -9.00 1.00
C ARG A 24 -19.28 -7.74 1.11
N ARG A 25 -19.45 -7.02 2.20
CA ARG A 25 -18.57 -5.90 2.55
C ARG A 25 -17.20 -6.39 3.01
N LEU A 26 -16.14 -5.85 2.41
CA LEU A 26 -14.74 -6.18 2.74
C LEU A 26 -14.17 -5.26 3.83
N GLY A 27 -14.72 -4.05 3.94
CA GLY A 27 -14.27 -3.03 4.89
C GLY A 27 -14.48 -1.62 4.34
N GLY A 28 -13.68 -0.68 4.80
CA GLY A 28 -13.74 0.71 4.34
C GLY A 28 -12.95 1.65 5.24
N GLY A 29 -12.81 2.88 4.77
CA GLY A 29 -12.23 4.01 5.49
C GLY A 29 -13.26 5.11 5.76
N ALA A 30 -12.78 6.34 5.95
CA ALA A 30 -13.65 7.49 6.21
C ALA A 30 -14.51 7.85 5.00
N ALA A 31 -13.93 7.83 3.79
CA ALA A 31 -14.62 8.25 2.56
C ALA A 31 -15.25 7.10 1.77
N TYR A 32 -14.72 5.87 1.88
CA TYR A 32 -15.07 4.75 1.01
C TYR A 32 -15.49 3.51 1.77
N GLU A 33 -16.28 2.68 1.10
CA GLU A 33 -16.46 1.27 1.42
C GLU A 33 -15.89 0.42 0.30
N ALA A 34 -15.36 -0.75 0.67
CA ALA A 34 -14.93 -1.78 -0.26
C ALA A 34 -15.88 -2.98 -0.17
N TRP A 35 -16.42 -3.38 -1.30
CA TRP A 35 -17.34 -4.49 -1.45
C TRP A 35 -16.78 -5.54 -2.40
N LEU A 36 -16.90 -6.81 -2.05
CA LEU A 36 -16.82 -7.89 -3.01
C LEU A 36 -18.15 -7.95 -3.75
N CYS A 37 -18.12 -7.86 -5.06
CA CYS A 37 -19.30 -7.94 -5.92
C CYS A 37 -19.11 -9.03 -6.98
N PHE A 38 -20.21 -9.58 -7.48
CA PHE A 38 -20.22 -10.30 -8.74
C PHE A 38 -20.48 -9.33 -9.88
N ASP A 39 -19.65 -9.41 -10.90
CA ASP A 39 -19.72 -8.55 -12.07
C ASP A 39 -20.24 -9.33 -13.28
N GLU A 40 -21.39 -8.92 -13.80
CA GLU A 40 -22.02 -9.52 -14.97
C GLU A 40 -21.23 -9.29 -16.28
N VAL A 41 -20.39 -8.24 -16.33
CA VAL A 41 -19.58 -7.94 -17.53
C VAL A 41 -18.39 -8.87 -17.63
N THR A 42 -17.62 -9.02 -16.55
CA THR A 42 -16.46 -9.92 -16.50
C THR A 42 -16.82 -11.35 -16.13
N TRP A 43 -18.06 -11.56 -15.69
CA TRP A 43 -18.58 -12.83 -15.20
C TRP A 43 -17.73 -13.43 -14.07
N SER A 44 -17.28 -12.58 -13.17
CA SER A 44 -16.33 -12.93 -12.09
C SER A 44 -16.49 -12.04 -10.86
N PRO A 45 -15.94 -12.46 -9.70
CA PRO A 45 -15.83 -11.58 -8.55
C PRO A 45 -14.93 -10.38 -8.84
N VAL A 46 -15.34 -9.21 -8.36
CA VAL A 46 -14.59 -7.95 -8.44
C VAL A 46 -14.62 -7.24 -7.09
N VAL A 47 -13.71 -6.29 -6.88
CA VAL A 47 -13.76 -5.38 -5.73
C VAL A 47 -14.30 -4.03 -6.20
N VAL A 48 -15.31 -3.53 -5.52
CA VAL A 48 -15.88 -2.21 -5.78
C VAL A 48 -15.57 -1.30 -4.60
N LYS A 49 -14.84 -0.21 -4.86
CA LYS A 49 -14.67 0.89 -3.90
C LYS A 49 -15.73 1.93 -4.22
N VAL A 50 -16.64 2.15 -3.30
CA VAL A 50 -17.77 3.08 -3.44
C VAL A 50 -17.69 4.17 -2.38
N LEU A 51 -17.98 5.42 -2.74
CA LEU A 51 -18.09 6.51 -1.78
C LEU A 51 -19.20 6.19 -0.75
N ARG A 52 -18.96 6.50 0.51
CA ARG A 52 -20.02 6.39 1.54
C ARG A 52 -21.18 7.34 1.25
N PRO A 53 -22.39 7.04 1.73
CA PRO A 53 -23.54 7.91 1.53
C PRO A 53 -23.27 9.37 1.88
N SER A 54 -22.67 9.65 3.05
CA SER A 54 -22.34 11.02 3.47
C SER A 54 -21.24 11.70 2.63
N GLN A 55 -20.53 10.95 1.81
CA GLN A 55 -19.41 11.43 1.00
C GLN A 55 -19.75 11.64 -0.48
N VAL A 56 -20.96 11.24 -0.88
CA VAL A 56 -21.37 11.33 -2.29
C VAL A 56 -21.37 12.77 -2.80
N GLU A 57 -21.81 13.73 -1.98
CA GLU A 57 -21.83 15.15 -2.33
C GLU A 57 -20.56 15.91 -1.89
N ASP A 58 -19.61 15.23 -1.20
CA ASP A 58 -18.37 15.88 -0.78
C ASP A 58 -17.38 15.99 -1.94
N GLU A 59 -17.09 17.23 -2.35
CA GLU A 59 -16.18 17.51 -3.46
C GLU A 59 -14.75 17.01 -3.22
N SER A 60 -14.30 16.91 -1.99
CA SER A 60 -12.97 16.37 -1.66
C SER A 60 -12.91 14.87 -1.93
N SER A 61 -13.93 14.15 -1.50
CA SER A 61 -14.08 12.69 -1.73
C SER A 61 -14.26 12.37 -3.20
N ARG A 62 -15.05 13.16 -3.94
CA ARG A 62 -15.19 13.02 -5.39
C ARG A 62 -13.87 13.28 -6.13
N ARG A 63 -13.11 14.31 -5.74
CA ARG A 63 -11.76 14.53 -6.30
C ARG A 63 -10.81 13.39 -5.98
N GLY A 64 -10.92 12.80 -4.79
CA GLY A 64 -10.18 11.60 -4.39
C GLY A 64 -10.48 10.42 -5.32
N LEU A 65 -11.76 10.15 -5.58
CA LEU A 65 -12.19 9.09 -6.49
C LEU A 65 -11.66 9.31 -7.93
N ARG A 66 -11.83 10.53 -8.47
CA ARG A 66 -11.32 10.88 -9.79
C ARG A 66 -9.79 10.67 -9.90
N ARG A 67 -9.05 11.01 -8.85
CA ARG A 67 -7.59 10.79 -8.80
C ARG A 67 -7.26 9.30 -8.81
N GLU A 68 -7.96 8.49 -8.02
CA GLU A 68 -7.74 7.05 -7.99
C GLU A 68 -8.07 6.40 -9.35
N VAL A 69 -9.16 6.80 -10.00
CA VAL A 69 -9.50 6.34 -11.37
C VAL A 69 -8.40 6.71 -12.36
N LEU A 70 -7.89 7.95 -12.30
CA LEU A 70 -6.78 8.37 -13.17
C LEU A 70 -5.50 7.56 -12.89
N ALA A 71 -5.18 7.30 -11.62
CA ALA A 71 -4.03 6.48 -11.25
C ALA A 71 -4.16 5.06 -11.80
N LEU A 72 -5.34 4.43 -11.63
CA LEU A 72 -5.63 3.09 -12.15
C LEU A 72 -5.61 3.01 -13.68
N ALA A 73 -5.98 4.08 -14.37
CA ALA A 73 -5.90 4.16 -15.84
C ALA A 73 -4.46 4.35 -16.34
N THR A 74 -3.59 4.95 -15.53
CA THR A 74 -2.20 5.28 -15.91
C THR A 74 -1.22 4.18 -15.53
N VAL A 75 -1.38 3.61 -14.33
CA VAL A 75 -0.47 2.61 -13.78
C VAL A 75 -0.85 1.22 -14.31
N ASN A 76 0.03 0.61 -15.09
CA ASN A 76 -0.19 -0.72 -15.64
C ASN A 76 1.05 -1.60 -15.38
N HIS A 77 1.07 -2.28 -14.25
CA HIS A 77 2.16 -3.17 -13.84
C HIS A 77 1.61 -4.47 -13.21
N PRO A 78 2.20 -5.66 -13.48
CA PRO A 78 1.68 -6.95 -12.98
C PRO A 78 1.50 -7.04 -11.46
N VAL A 79 2.32 -6.30 -10.70
CA VAL A 79 2.27 -6.26 -9.23
C VAL A 79 1.22 -5.25 -8.71
N VAL A 80 0.66 -4.40 -9.55
CA VAL A 80 -0.33 -3.39 -9.15
C VAL A 80 -1.74 -3.85 -9.52
N VAL A 81 -2.71 -3.59 -8.64
CA VAL A 81 -4.13 -3.86 -8.90
C VAL A 81 -4.62 -3.13 -10.15
N ARG A 82 -5.42 -3.80 -10.96
CA ARG A 82 -5.99 -3.19 -12.17
C ARG A 82 -7.37 -2.59 -11.88
N GLY A 83 -7.58 -1.36 -12.37
CA GLY A 83 -8.90 -0.79 -12.55
C GLY A 83 -9.57 -1.44 -13.77
N LEU A 84 -10.82 -1.82 -13.63
CA LEU A 84 -11.58 -2.44 -14.72
C LEU A 84 -12.51 -1.41 -15.37
N ARG A 85 -13.21 -0.63 -14.58
CA ARG A 85 -14.08 0.48 -14.99
C ARG A 85 -14.47 1.33 -13.77
N ASP A 86 -15.21 2.38 -14.00
CA ASP A 86 -15.72 3.26 -12.96
C ASP A 86 -17.16 3.72 -13.24
N GLY A 87 -17.80 4.28 -12.23
CA GLY A 87 -19.11 4.90 -12.26
C GLY A 87 -19.10 6.17 -11.41
N GLN A 88 -18.27 7.16 -11.80
CA GLN A 88 -18.04 8.38 -11.01
C GLN A 88 -19.26 9.30 -10.92
N ASP A 89 -20.14 9.28 -11.92
CA ASP A 89 -21.28 10.20 -12.06
C ASP A 89 -22.62 9.60 -11.61
N GLY A 90 -22.62 8.34 -11.14
CA GLY A 90 -23.83 7.68 -10.65
C GLY A 90 -24.21 8.07 -9.22
N ASP A 91 -25.38 7.59 -8.77
CA ASP A 91 -25.89 7.79 -7.39
C ASP A 91 -24.97 7.17 -6.32
N ARG A 92 -24.20 6.18 -6.69
CA ARG A 92 -23.15 5.52 -5.88
C ARG A 92 -21.82 5.62 -6.59
N PRO A 93 -21.11 6.75 -6.51
CA PRO A 93 -19.82 6.93 -7.20
C PRO A 93 -18.82 5.88 -6.77
N HIS A 94 -18.24 5.15 -7.74
CA HIS A 94 -17.41 3.98 -7.46
C HIS A 94 -16.34 3.74 -8.51
N VAL A 95 -15.37 2.89 -8.15
CA VAL A 95 -14.42 2.27 -9.07
C VAL A 95 -14.45 0.76 -8.89
N VAL A 96 -14.36 0.04 -10.00
CA VAL A 96 -14.33 -1.43 -10.06
C VAL A 96 -12.91 -1.89 -10.29
N LEU A 97 -12.42 -2.75 -9.41
CA LEU A 97 -11.07 -3.29 -9.39
C LEU A 97 -11.12 -4.80 -9.61
N GLU A 98 -10.06 -5.37 -10.18
CA GLU A 98 -9.91 -6.81 -10.17
C GLU A 98 -9.95 -7.35 -8.73
N HIS A 99 -10.54 -8.53 -8.55
CA HIS A 99 -10.43 -9.26 -7.29
C HIS A 99 -9.11 -10.03 -7.27
N ILE A 100 -8.36 -9.86 -6.20
CA ILE A 100 -7.08 -10.54 -5.99
C ILE A 100 -7.25 -11.49 -4.80
N ASP A 101 -7.08 -12.79 -5.06
CA ASP A 101 -7.10 -13.81 -4.01
C ASP A 101 -5.82 -13.75 -3.17
N GLY A 102 -5.98 -13.93 -1.88
CA GLY A 102 -4.87 -13.98 -0.95
C GLY A 102 -5.08 -13.14 0.31
N PRO A 103 -4.33 -13.42 1.37
CA PRO A 103 -4.37 -12.65 2.59
C PRO A 103 -3.59 -11.34 2.42
N ARG A 104 -4.04 -10.27 3.10
CA ARG A 104 -3.22 -9.08 3.25
C ARG A 104 -1.98 -9.37 4.09
N LEU A 105 -0.86 -8.81 3.73
CA LEU A 105 0.39 -8.90 4.50
C LEU A 105 0.18 -8.52 5.97
N SER A 106 -0.58 -7.46 6.24
CA SER A 106 -0.92 -7.03 7.61
C SER A 106 -1.68 -8.10 8.40
N SER A 107 -2.51 -8.93 7.74
CA SER A 107 -3.22 -10.03 8.38
C SER A 107 -2.29 -11.19 8.72
N LEU A 108 -1.31 -11.47 7.86
CA LEU A 108 -0.29 -12.49 8.12
C LEU A 108 0.63 -12.08 9.27
N ILE A 109 1.13 -10.83 9.27
CA ILE A 109 1.95 -10.31 10.35
C ILE A 109 1.18 -10.40 11.68
N ARG A 110 -0.08 -9.96 11.72
CA ARG A 110 -0.90 -10.03 12.93
C ARG A 110 -1.12 -11.47 13.41
N ARG A 111 -1.24 -12.44 12.50
CA ARG A 111 -1.52 -13.84 12.82
C ARG A 111 -0.27 -14.62 13.23
N TYR A 112 0.85 -14.39 12.57
CA TYR A 112 2.06 -15.20 12.68
C TYR A 112 3.25 -14.44 13.29
N GLY A 113 3.13 -13.13 13.50
CA GLY A 113 4.25 -12.28 13.89
C GLY A 113 5.18 -12.02 12.72
N ARG A 114 6.34 -12.69 12.72
CA ARG A 114 7.38 -12.54 11.67
C ARG A 114 7.10 -13.45 10.48
N LEU A 115 7.43 -12.97 9.29
CA LEU A 115 7.39 -13.76 8.06
C LEU A 115 8.74 -14.46 7.81
N GLN A 116 8.69 -15.56 7.06
CA GLN A 116 9.88 -16.30 6.64
C GLN A 116 10.52 -15.65 5.40
N GLU A 117 11.80 -15.92 5.17
CA GLU A 117 12.56 -15.40 4.01
C GLU A 117 11.87 -15.71 2.67
N GLN A 118 11.36 -16.92 2.50
CA GLN A 118 10.61 -17.35 1.32
C GLN A 118 9.32 -16.56 1.07
N GLN A 119 8.84 -15.83 2.07
CA GLN A 119 7.62 -15.01 1.98
C GLN A 119 7.95 -13.53 1.74
N TYR A 120 8.86 -12.96 2.54
CA TYR A 120 9.14 -11.52 2.45
C TYR A 120 10.13 -11.13 1.34
N LEU A 121 11.05 -12.01 0.92
CA LEU A 121 11.99 -11.66 -0.15
C LEU A 121 11.31 -11.49 -1.52
N PRO A 122 10.48 -12.47 -2.00
CA PRO A 122 9.74 -12.25 -3.25
C PRO A 122 8.85 -11.03 -3.19
N LEU A 123 8.14 -10.83 -2.08
CA LEU A 123 7.30 -9.64 -1.87
C LEU A 123 8.10 -8.35 -2.00
N ALA A 124 9.28 -8.24 -1.36
CA ALA A 124 10.09 -7.03 -1.41
C ALA A 124 10.59 -6.74 -2.84
N ILE A 125 11.01 -7.78 -3.56
CA ILE A 125 11.44 -7.69 -4.97
C ILE A 125 10.26 -7.27 -5.86
N ASP A 126 9.09 -7.88 -5.71
CA ASP A 126 7.88 -7.56 -6.47
C ASP A 126 7.47 -6.09 -6.26
N VAL A 127 7.42 -5.62 -5.00
CA VAL A 127 7.08 -4.23 -4.69
C VAL A 127 8.15 -3.29 -5.21
N ALA A 128 9.44 -3.61 -5.05
CA ALA A 128 10.53 -2.81 -5.60
C ALA A 128 10.43 -2.66 -7.14
N ALA A 129 10.09 -3.74 -7.86
CA ALA A 129 9.86 -3.71 -9.30
C ALA A 129 8.68 -2.79 -9.66
N ALA A 130 7.58 -2.84 -8.89
CA ALA A 130 6.45 -1.91 -9.09
C ALA A 130 6.87 -0.45 -8.84
N LEU A 131 7.63 -0.17 -7.77
CA LEU A 131 8.11 1.19 -7.47
C LEU A 131 9.11 1.69 -8.51
N HIS A 132 9.93 0.81 -9.11
CA HIS A 132 10.78 1.16 -10.25
C HIS A 132 9.94 1.63 -11.43
N TYR A 133 8.85 0.91 -11.74
CA TYR A 133 7.90 1.31 -12.78
C TYR A 133 7.21 2.63 -12.45
N PHE A 134 6.72 2.83 -11.20
CA PHE A 134 6.13 4.11 -10.77
C PHE A 134 7.08 5.29 -11.02
N ARG A 135 8.36 5.14 -10.62
CA ARG A 135 9.39 6.16 -10.87
C ARG A 135 9.57 6.41 -12.37
N HIS A 136 9.57 5.35 -13.21
CA HIS A 136 9.75 5.47 -14.66
C HIS A 136 8.62 6.25 -15.35
N ILE A 137 7.38 6.08 -14.87
CA ILE A 137 6.22 6.82 -15.40
C ILE A 137 5.99 8.17 -14.70
N GLY A 138 6.88 8.60 -13.79
CA GLY A 138 6.80 9.86 -13.07
C GLY A 138 5.66 9.90 -12.04
N TRP A 139 5.31 8.78 -11.43
CA TRP A 139 4.25 8.66 -10.41
C TRP A 139 4.82 8.22 -9.06
N THR A 140 4.06 8.47 -7.99
CA THR A 140 4.32 8.01 -6.63
C THR A 140 3.08 7.33 -6.06
N HIS A 141 3.27 6.36 -5.18
CA HIS A 141 2.19 5.67 -4.48
C HIS A 141 1.81 6.37 -3.16
N LEU A 142 2.80 6.76 -2.38
CA LEU A 142 2.74 7.50 -1.10
C LEU A 142 2.04 6.80 0.08
N ASP A 143 1.63 5.54 -0.07
CA ASP A 143 1.01 4.77 1.03
C ASP A 143 1.40 3.28 0.97
N ILE A 144 2.71 3.01 0.79
CA ILE A 144 3.23 1.64 0.83
C ILE A 144 3.21 1.15 2.28
N LYS A 145 2.42 0.10 2.54
CA LYS A 145 2.24 -0.48 3.87
C LYS A 145 1.69 -1.91 3.82
N PRO A 146 1.79 -2.71 4.89
CA PRO A 146 1.34 -4.11 4.88
C PRO A 146 -0.15 -4.31 4.59
N SER A 147 -1.04 -3.35 4.88
CA SER A 147 -2.46 -3.47 4.57
C SER A 147 -2.78 -3.25 3.08
N ASN A 148 -1.85 -2.65 2.33
CA ASN A 148 -1.98 -2.39 0.90
C ASN A 148 -1.23 -3.43 0.03
N VAL A 149 -0.75 -4.52 0.65
CA VAL A 149 -0.14 -5.65 -0.08
C VAL A 149 -0.96 -6.91 0.15
N ILE A 150 -1.38 -7.57 -0.94
CA ILE A 150 -1.94 -8.92 -0.93
C ILE A 150 -0.82 -9.90 -1.27
N MET A 151 -0.69 -10.92 -0.42
CA MET A 151 0.32 -11.96 -0.59
C MET A 151 -0.09 -12.95 -1.66
N GLY A 152 0.80 -13.22 -2.59
CA GLY A 152 0.61 -14.12 -3.72
C GLY A 152 1.93 -14.32 -4.48
N ALA A 153 1.85 -14.92 -5.67
CA ALA A 153 2.97 -15.05 -6.59
C ALA A 153 2.53 -14.57 -7.98
N PRO A 154 2.79 -13.30 -8.32
CA PRO A 154 3.48 -12.27 -7.53
C PRO A 154 2.65 -11.70 -6.38
N ALA A 155 3.29 -11.01 -5.43
CA ALA A 155 2.60 -10.15 -4.48
C ALA A 155 1.90 -9.00 -5.22
N ARG A 156 0.79 -8.48 -4.66
CA ARG A 156 -0.02 -7.46 -5.36
C ARG A 156 -0.20 -6.22 -4.49
N LEU A 157 0.20 -5.09 -5.03
CA LEU A 157 0.03 -3.77 -4.42
C LEU A 157 -1.37 -3.25 -4.77
N ILE A 158 -2.13 -2.85 -3.76
CA ILE A 158 -3.50 -2.35 -3.89
C ILE A 158 -3.61 -0.94 -3.32
N ASP A 159 -4.72 -0.26 -3.65
CA ASP A 159 -5.09 1.06 -3.12
C ASP A 159 -4.23 2.23 -3.66
N LEU A 160 -4.65 2.77 -4.80
CA LEU A 160 -4.04 3.94 -5.43
C LEU A 160 -4.72 5.28 -5.03
N SER A 161 -5.49 5.32 -3.95
CA SER A 161 -6.31 6.48 -3.55
C SER A 161 -5.49 7.76 -3.31
N VAL A 162 -4.22 7.62 -2.93
CA VAL A 162 -3.30 8.75 -2.72
C VAL A 162 -2.18 8.83 -3.76
N ALA A 163 -2.12 7.87 -4.68
CA ALA A 163 -1.15 7.88 -5.78
C ALA A 163 -1.34 9.10 -6.70
N ARG A 164 -0.24 9.64 -7.18
CA ARG A 164 -0.23 10.86 -8.00
C ARG A 164 1.04 11.03 -8.81
N PRO A 165 1.04 11.91 -9.83
CA PRO A 165 2.27 12.37 -10.46
C PRO A 165 3.26 12.89 -9.43
N GLU A 166 4.55 12.61 -9.61
CA GLU A 166 5.60 13.04 -8.66
C GLU A 166 5.63 14.56 -8.51
N GLU A 167 5.35 15.29 -9.58
CA GLU A 167 5.27 16.75 -9.52
C GLU A 167 4.19 17.23 -8.53
N ASP A 168 3.03 16.56 -8.48
CA ASP A 168 1.96 16.84 -7.52
C ASP A 168 2.33 16.39 -6.11
N ALA A 169 3.07 15.28 -5.97
CA ALA A 169 3.59 14.84 -4.68
C ALA A 169 4.53 15.88 -4.07
N ARG A 170 5.43 16.43 -4.88
CA ARG A 170 6.38 17.47 -4.48
C ARG A 170 5.70 18.78 -4.04
N ARG A 171 4.45 19.02 -4.44
CA ARG A 171 3.66 20.21 -4.07
C ARG A 171 2.78 20.02 -2.84
N LEU A 172 2.78 18.86 -2.24
CA LEU A 172 1.99 18.59 -1.03
C LEU A 172 2.37 19.55 0.10
N ARG A 173 1.36 20.01 0.84
CA ARG A 173 1.49 20.91 2.00
C ARG A 173 1.01 20.27 3.30
N HIS A 174 0.34 19.12 3.19
CA HIS A 174 -0.21 18.40 4.33
C HIS A 174 0.25 16.93 4.29
N PRO A 175 0.41 16.29 5.46
CA PRO A 175 0.72 14.87 5.55
C PRO A 175 -0.26 14.04 4.73
N ILE A 176 0.25 13.06 3.99
CA ILE A 176 -0.56 12.11 3.24
C ILE A 176 0.08 10.72 3.29
N GLY A 177 -0.74 9.72 3.55
CA GLY A 177 -0.31 8.34 3.77
C GLY A 177 -0.77 7.82 5.12
N THR A 178 -0.08 6.83 5.65
CA THR A 178 -0.35 6.21 6.95
C THR A 178 0.80 6.52 7.91
N ASP A 179 0.53 7.25 8.98
CA ASP A 179 1.49 7.85 9.90
C ASP A 179 2.71 6.94 10.21
N ALA A 180 2.47 5.67 10.51
CA ALA A 180 3.51 4.71 10.90
C ALA A 180 4.44 4.24 9.77
N TYR A 181 4.14 4.56 8.50
CA TYR A 181 4.90 4.13 7.32
C TYR A 181 5.34 5.30 6.45
N MET A 182 4.91 6.52 6.78
CA MET A 182 5.30 7.73 6.07
C MET A 182 6.78 8.03 6.23
N ALA A 183 7.40 8.46 5.15
CA ALA A 183 8.75 9.00 5.18
C ALA A 183 8.79 10.34 5.93
N PRO A 184 9.93 10.74 6.52
CA PRO A 184 10.06 12.01 7.22
C PRO A 184 9.55 13.21 6.42
N GLU A 185 9.85 13.27 5.14
CA GLU A 185 9.41 14.35 4.24
C GLU A 185 7.89 14.35 3.94
N GLN A 186 7.17 13.23 4.22
CA GLN A 186 5.71 13.17 4.14
C GLN A 186 5.04 13.66 5.43
N CYS A 187 5.75 13.65 6.55
CA CYS A 187 5.19 13.95 7.87
C CYS A 187 4.91 15.45 8.06
N ASP A 188 5.75 16.32 7.51
CA ASP A 188 5.55 17.78 7.53
C ASP A 188 6.01 18.44 6.23
N PRO A 189 5.32 18.19 5.12
CA PRO A 189 5.71 18.75 3.84
C PRO A 189 5.52 20.29 3.78
N GLY A 190 4.65 20.85 4.62
CA GLY A 190 4.46 22.29 4.74
C GLY A 190 5.71 23.00 5.25
N ALA A 191 6.26 22.54 6.37
CA ALA A 191 7.50 23.07 6.93
C ALA A 191 8.69 22.85 5.96
N SER A 192 8.75 21.72 5.27
CA SER A 192 9.77 21.46 4.24
C SER A 192 9.75 22.53 3.13
N HIS A 193 8.58 22.92 2.65
CA HIS A 193 8.46 23.98 1.65
C HIS A 193 8.90 25.36 2.18
N GLU A 194 8.59 25.65 3.44
CA GLU A 194 8.92 26.96 4.05
C GLU A 194 10.43 27.10 4.31
N HIS A 195 11.11 25.99 4.63
CA HIS A 195 12.51 25.99 5.03
C HIS A 195 13.47 25.40 4.00
N GLY A 196 12.98 25.03 2.80
CA GLY A 196 13.80 24.43 1.74
C GLY A 196 14.23 22.99 2.04
N GLY A 197 13.45 22.25 2.82
CA GLY A 197 13.69 20.85 3.16
C GLY A 197 13.25 19.87 2.06
N PRO A 198 13.50 18.56 2.27
CA PRO A 198 13.06 17.52 1.34
C PRO A 198 11.53 17.44 1.26
N VAL A 199 11.03 17.13 0.06
CA VAL A 199 9.60 17.02 -0.23
C VAL A 199 9.24 15.61 -0.71
N PRO A 200 7.97 15.19 -0.55
CA PRO A 200 7.54 13.86 -0.99
C PRO A 200 7.87 13.57 -2.47
N SER A 201 8.40 12.39 -2.73
CA SER A 201 8.85 11.94 -4.05
C SER A 201 8.80 10.41 -4.15
N PHE A 202 9.31 9.83 -5.24
CA PHE A 202 9.50 8.37 -5.32
C PHE A 202 10.39 7.81 -4.18
N ALA A 203 11.30 8.58 -3.61
CA ALA A 203 12.12 8.17 -2.48
C ALA A 203 11.27 7.94 -1.20
N SER A 204 10.12 8.58 -1.09
CA SER A 204 9.16 8.33 0.00
C SER A 204 8.53 6.93 -0.10
N ASP A 205 8.30 6.42 -1.32
CA ASP A 205 7.82 5.06 -1.53
C ASP A 205 8.89 4.01 -1.16
N VAL A 206 10.17 4.31 -1.40
CA VAL A 206 11.29 3.45 -0.97
C VAL A 206 11.36 3.35 0.56
N TRP A 207 11.14 4.45 1.27
CA TRP A 207 10.99 4.41 2.73
C TRP A 207 9.80 3.53 3.14
N GLY A 208 8.64 3.70 2.52
CA GLY A 208 7.45 2.89 2.77
C GLY A 208 7.70 1.40 2.56
N LEU A 209 8.47 1.03 1.52
CA LEU A 209 8.93 -0.33 1.29
C LEU A 209 9.84 -0.82 2.42
N GLY A 210 10.84 -0.01 2.83
CA GLY A 210 11.72 -0.32 3.97
C GLY A 210 10.95 -0.55 5.26
N ALA A 211 10.00 0.33 5.60
CA ALA A 211 9.16 0.21 6.79
C ALA A 211 8.22 -1.02 6.73
N THR A 212 7.71 -1.33 5.54
CA THR A 212 6.88 -2.52 5.30
C THR A 212 7.69 -3.80 5.46
N LEU A 213 8.88 -3.85 4.87
CA LEU A 213 9.79 -4.99 4.96
C LEU A 213 10.29 -5.18 6.40
N PHE A 214 10.67 -4.09 7.09
CA PHE A 214 11.00 -4.14 8.52
C PHE A 214 9.87 -4.80 9.32
N HIS A 215 8.62 -4.36 9.12
CA HIS A 215 7.47 -4.89 9.83
C HIS A 215 7.23 -6.38 9.52
N ALA A 216 7.41 -6.81 8.28
CA ALA A 216 7.30 -8.20 7.89
C ALA A 216 8.37 -9.10 8.53
N VAL A 217 9.60 -8.61 8.59
CA VAL A 217 10.78 -9.33 9.12
C VAL A 217 10.80 -9.35 10.64
N ALA A 218 10.47 -8.21 11.29
CA ALA A 218 10.56 -8.06 12.74
C ALA A 218 9.24 -8.41 13.47
N GLY A 219 8.10 -8.50 12.77
CA GLY A 219 6.78 -8.66 13.38
C GLY A 219 6.28 -7.41 14.13
N ARG A 220 7.01 -6.32 14.06
CA ARG A 220 6.71 -5.02 14.68
C ARG A 220 7.16 -3.88 13.77
N ARG A 221 6.62 -2.69 13.98
CA ARG A 221 6.98 -1.50 13.20
C ARG A 221 8.40 -1.02 13.54
N PRO A 222 9.05 -0.29 12.61
CA PRO A 222 10.38 0.28 12.87
C PRO A 222 10.38 1.39 13.93
N PHE A 223 9.24 2.07 14.11
CA PHE A 223 9.09 3.16 15.08
C PHE A 223 7.90 2.88 16.00
N GLU A 224 7.98 3.40 17.21
CA GLU A 224 6.90 3.34 18.19
C GLU A 224 5.66 4.11 17.68
N HIS A 225 4.53 3.93 18.37
CA HIS A 225 3.32 4.67 18.04
C HIS A 225 3.44 6.13 18.46
N GLY A 226 3.30 7.04 17.51
CA GLY A 226 3.08 8.44 17.81
C GLY A 226 1.64 8.72 18.27
N ASP A 227 1.43 9.89 18.85
CA ASP A 227 0.11 10.37 19.26
C ASP A 227 -0.57 11.06 18.05
N PRO A 228 -1.62 10.45 17.44
CA PRO A 228 -2.28 11.02 16.27
C PRO A 228 -2.99 12.36 16.55
N ASP A 229 -3.30 12.65 17.82
CA ASP A 229 -3.98 13.87 18.25
C ASP A 229 -2.99 14.97 18.70
N ALA A 230 -1.69 14.67 18.71
CA ALA A 230 -0.66 15.63 19.10
C ALA A 230 -0.57 16.79 18.10
N ARG A 231 -0.46 18.02 18.62
CA ARG A 231 -0.19 19.22 17.83
C ARG A 231 1.28 19.31 17.40
N ASP A 232 2.19 18.78 18.23
CA ASP A 232 3.60 18.68 17.89
C ASP A 232 3.79 17.51 16.93
N VAL A 233 4.23 17.81 15.72
CA VAL A 233 4.49 16.82 14.66
C VAL A 233 5.51 15.75 15.09
N ARG A 234 6.44 16.07 16.00
CA ARG A 234 7.45 15.14 16.51
C ARG A 234 6.85 14.08 17.44
N LEU A 235 5.79 14.43 18.17
CA LEU A 235 5.05 13.48 18.99
C LEU A 235 4.12 12.60 18.16
N ARG A 236 3.60 13.15 17.05
CA ARG A 236 2.77 12.40 16.11
C ARG A 236 3.59 11.45 15.24
N PHE A 237 4.77 11.88 14.81
CA PHE A 237 5.62 11.16 13.87
C PHE A 237 7.00 10.88 14.48
N PRO A 238 7.15 9.80 15.27
CA PRO A 238 8.43 9.45 15.91
C PRO A 238 9.59 9.33 14.92
N GLN A 239 9.34 8.92 13.69
CA GLN A 239 10.37 8.81 12.64
C GLN A 239 11.06 10.13 12.28
N LEU A 240 10.56 11.28 12.75
CA LEU A 240 11.23 12.58 12.62
C LEU A 240 12.39 12.76 13.62
N VAL A 241 12.38 12.03 14.74
CA VAL A 241 13.30 12.24 15.85
C VAL A 241 13.99 10.97 16.34
N ASP A 242 13.36 9.82 16.16
CA ASP A 242 13.86 8.54 16.65
C ASP A 242 14.56 7.74 15.55
N ALA A 243 15.51 6.91 15.95
CA ALA A 243 16.05 5.86 15.08
C ALA A 243 15.09 4.65 15.07
N PRO A 244 15.08 3.86 13.99
CA PRO A 244 14.34 2.61 13.97
C PRO A 244 14.79 1.69 15.12
N VAL A 245 13.85 0.95 15.72
CA VAL A 245 14.18 -0.07 16.71
C VAL A 245 15.05 -1.18 16.07
N ALA A 246 15.84 -1.88 16.88
CA ALA A 246 16.74 -2.90 16.37
C ALA A 246 15.98 -4.03 15.65
N LEU A 247 16.50 -4.50 14.52
CA LEU A 247 16.07 -5.75 13.89
C LEU A 247 16.47 -6.95 14.78
N PRO A 248 15.75 -8.08 14.68
CA PRO A 248 16.19 -9.33 15.28
C PRO A 248 17.54 -9.80 14.76
N ASP A 249 18.37 -10.41 15.63
CA ASP A 249 19.75 -10.82 15.32
C ASP A 249 19.84 -11.92 14.22
N ASP A 250 18.76 -12.66 14.01
CA ASP A 250 18.65 -13.74 13.03
C ASP A 250 18.28 -13.28 11.61
N VAL A 251 18.11 -11.97 11.40
CA VAL A 251 17.86 -11.41 10.07
C VAL A 251 19.14 -11.44 9.24
N PRO A 252 19.09 -11.95 7.99
CA PRO A 252 20.27 -11.96 7.12
C PRO A 252 20.88 -10.55 6.99
N PRO A 253 22.23 -10.40 7.11
CA PRO A 253 22.88 -9.09 7.07
C PRO A 253 22.51 -8.27 5.83
N ALA A 254 22.46 -8.89 4.64
CA ALA A 254 22.09 -8.21 3.40
C ALA A 254 20.64 -7.63 3.46
N VAL A 255 19.70 -8.34 4.10
CA VAL A 255 18.33 -7.84 4.28
C VAL A 255 18.31 -6.68 5.27
N ALA A 256 19.05 -6.78 6.37
CA ALA A 256 19.17 -5.72 7.37
C ALA A 256 19.79 -4.44 6.77
N GLU A 257 20.81 -4.58 5.93
CA GLU A 257 21.47 -3.48 5.21
C GLU A 257 20.48 -2.78 4.24
N VAL A 258 19.72 -3.55 3.46
CA VAL A 258 18.71 -3.00 2.55
C VAL A 258 17.64 -2.24 3.33
N ILE A 259 17.10 -2.79 4.42
CA ILE A 259 16.12 -2.12 5.26
C ILE A 259 16.70 -0.82 5.82
N ALA A 260 17.92 -0.85 6.36
CA ALA A 260 18.58 0.33 6.91
C ALA A 260 18.80 1.41 5.84
N ALA A 261 19.19 1.00 4.62
CA ALA A 261 19.38 1.92 3.49
C ALA A 261 18.06 2.58 3.06
N CYS A 262 16.95 1.82 2.98
CA CYS A 262 15.62 2.35 2.68
C CYS A 262 15.12 3.35 3.74
N LEU A 263 15.48 3.14 5.01
CA LEU A 263 15.06 3.97 6.15
C LEU A 263 16.04 5.11 6.47
N ARG A 264 16.87 5.55 5.52
CA ARG A 264 17.68 6.77 5.69
C ARG A 264 16.80 7.99 5.70
N VAL A 265 17.06 8.92 6.65
CA VAL A 265 16.30 10.16 6.78
C VAL A 265 16.44 11.03 5.53
N ASP A 266 17.65 11.15 5.00
CA ASP A 266 17.92 11.82 3.72
C ASP A 266 17.35 11.01 2.54
N PRO A 267 16.34 11.51 1.80
CA PRO A 267 15.75 10.79 0.67
C PRO A 267 16.74 10.54 -0.47
N ASP A 268 17.73 11.42 -0.67
CA ASP A 268 18.74 11.29 -1.72
C ASP A 268 19.78 10.19 -1.40
N ALA A 269 19.88 9.79 -0.12
CA ALA A 269 20.74 8.70 0.31
C ALA A 269 20.08 7.32 0.25
N ARG A 270 18.76 7.24 -0.05
CA ARG A 270 18.04 5.97 -0.20
C ARG A 270 18.37 5.32 -1.53
N PRO A 271 18.39 3.96 -1.59
CA PRO A 271 18.61 3.25 -2.84
C PRO A 271 17.48 3.52 -3.84
N LEU A 272 17.77 3.36 -5.12
CA LEU A 272 16.74 3.30 -6.14
C LEU A 272 15.97 1.96 -6.02
N PRO A 273 14.67 1.91 -6.42
CA PRO A 273 13.88 0.68 -6.27
C PRO A 273 14.52 -0.56 -6.92
N HIS A 274 15.15 -0.45 -8.10
CA HIS A 274 15.83 -1.59 -8.72
C HIS A 274 17.05 -2.06 -7.92
N GLU A 275 17.80 -1.15 -7.27
CA GLU A 275 18.95 -1.50 -6.42
C GLU A 275 18.50 -2.31 -5.19
N VAL A 276 17.28 -2.04 -4.67
CA VAL A 276 16.66 -2.85 -3.61
C VAL A 276 16.42 -4.27 -4.10
N ALA A 277 15.85 -4.45 -5.30
CA ALA A 277 15.62 -5.77 -5.88
C ALA A 277 16.95 -6.50 -6.14
N GLU A 278 17.92 -5.85 -6.78
CA GLU A 278 19.24 -6.40 -7.08
C GLU A 278 20.00 -6.87 -5.82
N ALA A 279 19.85 -6.15 -4.70
CA ALA A 279 20.48 -6.55 -3.43
C ALA A 279 19.80 -7.76 -2.77
N LEU A 280 18.50 -7.95 -2.98
CA LEU A 280 17.72 -9.05 -2.38
C LEU A 280 17.70 -10.33 -3.24
N GLU A 281 17.82 -10.22 -4.57
CA GLU A 281 17.80 -11.38 -5.48
C GLU A 281 18.83 -12.46 -5.13
N PRO A 282 20.12 -12.17 -4.81
CA PRO A 282 21.09 -13.18 -4.43
C PRO A 282 20.71 -13.92 -3.13
N VAL A 283 20.08 -13.20 -2.17
CA VAL A 283 19.61 -13.81 -0.91
C VAL A 283 18.49 -14.80 -1.22
N LEU A 284 17.51 -14.39 -2.04
CA LEU A 284 16.41 -15.26 -2.48
C LEU A 284 16.92 -16.47 -3.28
N ALA A 285 17.86 -16.27 -4.18
CA ALA A 285 18.46 -17.35 -4.99
C ALA A 285 19.22 -18.39 -4.15
N GLY A 286 19.76 -17.97 -3.01
CA GLY A 286 20.46 -18.83 -2.06
C GLY A 286 19.55 -19.69 -1.18
N LEU A 287 18.24 -19.40 -1.16
CA LEU A 287 17.30 -20.17 -0.36
C LEU A 287 17.08 -21.58 -0.93
N PRO A 288 16.88 -22.59 -0.04
CA PRO A 288 16.48 -23.92 -0.49
C PRO A 288 15.20 -23.85 -1.33
N ARG A 289 15.27 -24.30 -2.57
CA ARG A 289 14.07 -24.43 -3.41
C ARG A 289 13.19 -25.52 -2.80
N GLY A 290 11.93 -25.22 -2.50
CA GLY A 290 10.96 -26.21 -2.10
C GLY A 290 10.88 -27.30 -3.18
N SER A 291 11.34 -28.48 -2.86
CA SER A 291 11.24 -29.63 -3.76
C SER A 291 9.76 -30.05 -3.81
N LEU A 292 9.18 -30.02 -5.01
CA LEU A 292 7.90 -30.70 -5.30
C LEU A 292 8.05 -32.23 -5.29
N ALA A 293 8.94 -32.77 -4.45
CA ALA A 293 9.30 -34.17 -4.35
C ALA A 293 8.13 -35.10 -3.89
N ALA A 294 6.93 -34.56 -3.68
CA ALA A 294 5.75 -35.32 -3.37
C ALA A 294 4.84 -35.62 -4.59
N PHE A 295 5.13 -35.08 -5.76
CA PHE A 295 4.37 -35.43 -6.97
C PHE A 295 5.14 -36.52 -7.74
N ASN A 296 4.92 -37.78 -7.37
CA ASN A 296 5.34 -38.91 -8.18
C ASN A 296 4.22 -39.25 -9.18
N PRO A 297 4.35 -38.95 -10.49
CA PRO A 297 3.29 -39.24 -11.46
C PRO A 297 3.27 -40.73 -11.90
N ARG A 298 3.86 -41.60 -11.09
CA ARG A 298 3.85 -43.06 -11.35
C ARG A 298 3.15 -43.78 -10.20
N GLY A 299 1.84 -43.88 -10.32
CA GLY A 299 0.95 -44.77 -9.64
C GLY A 299 -0.15 -45.12 -10.61
#